data_fed6b66ce04532b7632e45d24bda5b6b
#
_entry.id   fed6b66ce04532b7632e45d24bda5b6b
#
_cell.length_a   1.000
_cell.length_b   1.000
_cell.length_c   1.000
_cell.angle_alpha   90.00
_cell.angle_beta   90.00
_cell.angle_gamma   90.00
#
_symmetry.space_group_name_H-M   'P 1'
#
loop_
_entity.id
_entity.type
_entity.pdbx_description
1 polymer ?
#
loop_
_entity_poly.entity_id
_entity_poly.type
_entity_poly.pdbx_seq_one_letter_code
_entity_poly.pdbx_strand_id
1 'polypeptide(L)'
;MKYFGMPMGMWGLFSGSFRAQLRTVFGYDADEARRIAKAAKPRYRQIIAELPEFEAADRFKMNEVNCAMLGAFVLSMPQRPEVEPLTRFYADAMMTKPMRWFCRKSGKNKFSAKDLAAMRQTEALKAADRNPYSWNMDLYEYPDGSGYEARFTCCGICALMKKLGLYDLTPAIWASRSMTARRCSSRS
;
A
#
# COMPACT_ATOMS: atom_id res chain seq x y z
N MET A 1 22.04 -1.52 -0.16
CA MET A 1 20.96 -1.75 0.85
C MET A 1 19.63 -1.55 0.14
N LYS A 2 18.85 -2.61 0.03
CA LYS A 2 17.73 -2.76 -0.91
C LYS A 2 16.64 -1.67 -0.85
N TYR A 3 16.42 -1.03 0.31
CA TYR A 3 15.33 -0.05 0.51
C TYR A 3 15.71 1.10 1.46
N PHE A 4 16.99 1.37 1.71
CA PHE A 4 17.49 2.47 2.55
C PHE A 4 16.77 2.64 3.90
N GLY A 5 16.48 1.55 4.61
CA GLY A 5 15.75 1.59 5.88
C GLY A 5 14.26 1.92 5.78
N MET A 6 13.75 2.24 4.59
CA MET A 6 12.34 2.58 4.35
C MET A 6 11.36 1.56 4.93
N PRO A 7 11.52 0.21 4.73
CA PRO A 7 10.58 -0.75 5.29
C PRO A 7 10.47 -0.68 6.82
N MET A 8 11.60 -0.52 7.52
CA MET A 8 11.57 -0.41 8.99
C MET A 8 11.05 0.93 9.48
N GLY A 9 11.26 2.01 8.73
CA GLY A 9 10.62 3.30 8.97
C GLY A 9 9.10 3.21 8.82
N MET A 10 8.62 2.53 7.77
CA MET A 10 7.19 2.26 7.56
C MET A 10 6.61 1.38 8.67
N TRP A 11 7.34 0.36 9.11
CA TRP A 11 6.95 -0.43 10.27
C TRP A 11 6.79 0.45 11.51
N GLY A 12 7.76 1.30 11.81
CA GLY A 12 7.71 2.23 12.96
C GLY A 12 6.50 3.18 12.89
N LEU A 13 6.18 3.67 11.69
CA LEU A 13 5.10 4.62 11.48
C LEU A 13 3.70 3.98 11.62
N PHE A 14 3.51 2.74 11.15
CA PHE A 14 2.18 2.15 11.02
C PHE A 14 1.89 0.99 11.96
N SER A 15 2.89 0.24 12.46
CA SER A 15 2.63 -0.97 13.25
C SER A 15 1.80 -0.73 14.52
N GLY A 16 1.98 0.43 15.16
CA GLY A 16 1.17 0.84 16.29
C GLY A 16 -0.31 1.03 15.93
N SER A 17 -0.56 1.64 14.76
CA SER A 17 -1.91 1.83 14.22
C SER A 17 -2.55 0.49 13.83
N PHE A 18 -1.81 -0.38 13.13
CA PHE A 18 -2.26 -1.74 12.83
C PHE A 18 -2.66 -2.50 14.10
N ARG A 19 -1.82 -2.46 15.15
CA ARG A 19 -2.13 -3.09 16.44
C ARG A 19 -3.39 -2.52 17.08
N ALA A 20 -3.61 -1.21 17.00
CA ALA A 20 -4.84 -0.60 17.51
C ALA A 20 -6.06 -1.09 16.73
N GLN A 21 -5.96 -1.19 15.40
CA GLN A 21 -7.06 -1.66 14.55
C GLN A 21 -7.36 -3.16 14.71
N LEU A 22 -6.40 -4.00 15.09
CA LEU A 22 -6.69 -5.38 15.50
C LEU A 22 -7.74 -5.43 16.61
N ARG A 23 -7.66 -4.51 17.56
CA ARG A 23 -8.62 -4.42 18.66
C ARG A 23 -9.97 -3.84 18.23
N THR A 24 -9.92 -2.76 17.45
CA THR A 24 -11.13 -1.99 17.09
C THR A 24 -11.97 -2.70 16.02
N VAL A 25 -11.33 -3.35 15.05
CA VAL A 25 -12.02 -3.98 13.91
C VAL A 25 -12.32 -5.44 14.16
N PHE A 26 -11.37 -6.17 14.75
CA PHE A 26 -11.48 -7.63 14.95
C PHE A 26 -11.79 -8.05 16.39
N GLY A 27 -11.84 -7.10 17.34
CA GLY A 27 -12.20 -7.39 18.72
C GLY A 27 -11.12 -8.11 19.54
N TYR A 28 -9.89 -8.25 19.02
CA TYR A 28 -8.80 -8.86 19.78
C TYR A 28 -8.50 -8.07 21.06
N ASP A 29 -8.19 -8.78 22.13
CA ASP A 29 -7.72 -8.13 23.35
C ASP A 29 -6.32 -7.52 23.19
N ALA A 30 -5.84 -6.83 24.22
CA ALA A 30 -4.56 -6.11 24.16
C ALA A 30 -3.36 -7.08 24.01
N ASP A 31 -3.43 -8.26 24.60
CA ASP A 31 -2.35 -9.24 24.61
C ASP A 31 -2.33 -10.02 23.29
N GLU A 32 -3.49 -10.38 22.77
CA GLU A 32 -3.62 -10.99 21.44
C GLU A 32 -3.11 -10.05 20.36
N ALA A 33 -3.54 -8.78 20.36
CA ALA A 33 -3.07 -7.79 19.40
C ALA A 33 -1.55 -7.56 19.49
N ARG A 34 -0.98 -7.65 20.70
CA ARG A 34 0.48 -7.57 20.91
C ARG A 34 1.18 -8.80 20.37
N ARG A 35 0.64 -10.01 20.60
CA ARG A 35 1.19 -11.29 20.08
C ARG A 35 1.18 -11.28 18.55
N ILE A 36 0.05 -10.90 17.92
CA ILE A 36 -0.07 -10.79 16.45
C ILE A 36 0.97 -9.80 15.90
N ALA A 37 1.08 -8.61 16.47
CA ALA A 37 2.05 -7.60 16.02
C ALA A 37 3.52 -8.07 16.20
N LYS A 38 3.82 -8.81 17.29
CA LYS A 38 5.13 -9.41 17.53
C LYS A 38 5.46 -10.47 16.48
N ALA A 39 4.50 -11.32 16.11
CA ALA A 39 4.66 -12.34 15.07
C ALA A 39 4.73 -11.73 13.65
N ALA A 40 4.00 -10.66 13.40
CA ALA A 40 3.99 -9.98 12.10
C ALA A 40 5.33 -9.32 11.75
N LYS A 41 6.10 -8.83 12.73
CA LYS A 41 7.37 -8.12 12.48
C LYS A 41 8.42 -8.98 11.75
N PRO A 42 8.77 -10.19 12.20
CA PRO A 42 9.70 -11.07 11.48
C PRO A 42 9.14 -11.49 10.12
N ARG A 43 7.84 -11.79 9.98
CA ARG A 43 7.20 -12.09 8.69
C ARG A 43 7.33 -10.93 7.71
N TYR A 44 7.09 -9.72 8.17
CA TYR A 44 7.28 -8.52 7.34
C TYR A 44 8.72 -8.40 6.82
N ARG A 45 9.71 -8.59 7.70
CA ARG A 45 11.14 -8.58 7.31
C ARG A 45 11.45 -9.66 6.27
N GLN A 46 10.91 -10.85 6.44
CA GLN A 46 11.08 -11.96 5.50
C GLN A 46 10.47 -11.61 4.15
N ILE A 47 9.22 -11.15 4.10
CA ILE A 47 8.54 -10.76 2.85
C ILE A 47 9.36 -9.68 2.12
N ILE A 48 9.82 -8.65 2.82
CA ILE A 48 10.64 -7.59 2.23
C ILE A 48 12.00 -8.14 1.71
N ALA A 49 12.62 -9.06 2.42
CA ALA A 49 13.88 -9.65 1.99
C ALA A 49 13.75 -10.47 0.70
N GLU A 50 12.59 -11.05 0.46
CA GLU A 50 12.27 -11.86 -0.72
C GLU A 50 11.82 -11.02 -1.94
N LEU A 51 11.45 -9.75 -1.75
CA LEU A 51 11.11 -8.86 -2.85
C LEU A 51 12.39 -8.47 -3.62
N PRO A 52 12.33 -8.34 -4.95
CA PRO A 52 13.45 -7.84 -5.74
C PRO A 52 13.71 -6.36 -5.48
N GLU A 53 14.79 -5.84 -6.02
CA GLU A 53 15.03 -4.40 -6.02
C GLU A 53 14.08 -3.72 -7.01
N PHE A 54 13.58 -2.54 -6.62
CA PHE A 54 12.78 -1.68 -7.47
C PHE A 54 13.67 -0.58 -8.05
N GLU A 55 13.37 -0.17 -9.27
CA GLU A 55 14.00 1.00 -9.87
C GLU A 55 13.86 2.23 -8.95
N ALA A 56 14.89 3.08 -8.94
CA ALA A 56 14.89 4.27 -8.08
C ALA A 56 13.70 5.20 -8.37
N ALA A 57 13.31 5.28 -9.64
CA ALA A 57 12.19 6.10 -10.10
C ALA A 57 10.82 5.45 -9.91
N ASP A 58 10.73 4.18 -9.49
CA ASP A 58 9.44 3.53 -9.24
C ASP A 58 8.68 4.25 -8.11
N ARG A 59 7.58 4.89 -8.48
CA ARG A 59 6.72 5.64 -7.54
C ARG A 59 5.89 4.73 -6.64
N PHE A 60 5.67 3.49 -7.05
CA PHE A 60 4.75 2.56 -6.39
C PHE A 60 5.42 1.58 -5.43
N LYS A 61 6.76 1.57 -5.34
CA LYS A 61 7.50 0.70 -4.42
C LYS A 61 7.03 0.79 -2.95
N MET A 62 6.56 1.98 -2.53
CA MET A 62 5.96 2.16 -1.20
C MET A 62 4.67 1.35 -1.03
N ASN A 63 3.94 1.12 -2.11
CA ASN A 63 2.71 0.34 -2.08
C ASN A 63 3.00 -1.13 -1.78
N GLU A 64 4.09 -1.67 -2.35
CA GLU A 64 4.55 -3.03 -2.06
C GLU A 64 4.97 -3.19 -0.60
N VAL A 65 5.72 -2.24 -0.08
CA VAL A 65 6.16 -2.23 1.33
C VAL A 65 4.95 -2.20 2.28
N ASN A 66 3.93 -1.41 1.97
CA ASN A 66 2.69 -1.35 2.77
C ASN A 66 1.85 -2.61 2.63
N CYS A 67 1.76 -3.17 1.42
CA CYS A 67 1.06 -4.43 1.18
C CYS A 67 1.75 -5.60 1.89
N ALA A 68 3.08 -5.64 1.89
CA ALA A 68 3.87 -6.61 2.64
C ALA A 68 3.57 -6.54 4.14
N MET A 69 3.37 -5.33 4.69
CA MET A 69 2.98 -5.16 6.10
C MET A 69 1.59 -5.72 6.36
N LEU A 70 0.61 -5.39 5.52
CA LEU A 70 -0.73 -5.96 5.63
C LEU A 70 -0.69 -7.49 5.58
N GLY A 71 0.00 -8.06 4.58
CA GLY A 71 0.17 -9.50 4.44
C GLY A 71 0.79 -10.15 5.68
N ALA A 72 1.82 -9.51 6.25
CA ALA A 72 2.45 -10.00 7.48
C ALA A 72 1.50 -10.02 8.67
N PHE A 73 0.64 -9.01 8.83
CA PHE A 73 -0.38 -8.99 9.88
C PHE A 73 -1.44 -10.08 9.63
N VAL A 74 -1.98 -10.17 8.41
CA VAL A 74 -3.00 -11.19 8.05
C VAL A 74 -2.48 -12.60 8.31
N LEU A 75 -1.27 -12.92 7.86
CA LEU A 75 -0.63 -14.23 8.08
C LEU A 75 -0.28 -14.52 9.54
N SER A 76 -0.38 -13.51 10.41
CA SER A 76 -0.12 -13.65 11.85
C SER A 76 -1.40 -13.70 12.68
N MET A 77 -2.56 -13.47 12.07
CA MET A 77 -3.86 -13.64 12.72
C MET A 77 -4.18 -15.13 12.92
N PRO A 78 -4.86 -15.50 14.01
CA PRO A 78 -5.29 -16.88 14.24
C PRO A 78 -6.35 -17.36 13.24
N GLN A 79 -7.13 -16.44 12.70
CA GLN A 79 -8.16 -16.69 11.70
C GLN A 79 -7.98 -15.78 10.50
N ARG A 80 -8.25 -16.31 9.29
CA ARG A 80 -8.24 -15.53 8.06
C ARG A 80 -9.39 -14.53 8.08
N PRO A 81 -9.12 -13.22 7.89
CA PRO A 81 -10.19 -12.22 7.89
C PRO A 81 -10.99 -12.25 6.59
N GLU A 82 -12.23 -11.78 6.67
CA GLU A 82 -13.04 -11.47 5.49
C GLU A 82 -12.62 -10.14 4.84
N VAL A 83 -13.02 -9.94 3.57
CA VAL A 83 -12.63 -8.76 2.77
C VAL A 83 -13.13 -7.44 3.39
N GLU A 84 -14.39 -7.39 3.86
CA GLU A 84 -14.97 -6.16 4.37
C GLU A 84 -14.30 -5.66 5.65
N PRO A 85 -14.17 -6.45 6.74
CA PRO A 85 -13.44 -6.02 7.92
C PRO A 85 -11.97 -5.75 7.62
N LEU A 86 -11.34 -6.52 6.71
CA LEU A 86 -9.96 -6.27 6.30
C LEU A 86 -9.81 -4.91 5.59
N THR A 87 -10.79 -4.52 4.78
CA THR A 87 -10.82 -3.19 4.13
C THR A 87 -10.80 -2.07 5.17
N ARG A 88 -11.63 -2.16 6.19
CA ARG A 88 -11.66 -1.19 7.30
C ARG A 88 -10.36 -1.18 8.08
N PHE A 89 -9.88 -2.38 8.45
CA PHE A 89 -8.62 -2.56 9.15
C PHE A 89 -7.46 -1.87 8.45
N TYR A 90 -7.30 -2.13 7.14
CA TYR A 90 -6.20 -1.55 6.36
C TYR A 90 -6.36 -0.03 6.18
N ALA A 91 -7.55 0.44 5.81
CA ALA A 91 -7.83 1.86 5.63
C ALA A 91 -7.54 2.66 6.90
N ASP A 92 -8.04 2.19 8.05
CA ASP A 92 -7.89 2.89 9.31
C ASP A 92 -6.46 2.80 9.88
N ALA A 93 -5.78 1.66 9.69
CA ALA A 93 -4.38 1.50 10.08
C ALA A 93 -3.45 2.46 9.31
N MET A 94 -3.72 2.70 8.01
CA MET A 94 -2.93 3.61 7.19
C MET A 94 -3.21 5.09 7.46
N MET A 95 -4.34 5.44 8.09
CA MET A 95 -4.76 6.84 8.31
C MET A 95 -4.19 7.47 9.59
N THR A 96 -2.89 7.30 9.82
CA THR A 96 -2.16 8.00 10.89
C THR A 96 -2.16 9.52 10.67
N LYS A 97 -1.94 10.31 11.74
CA LYS A 97 -1.86 11.78 11.63
C LYS A 97 -0.85 12.26 10.57
N PRO A 98 0.40 11.74 10.52
CA PRO A 98 1.36 12.11 9.47
C PRO A 98 0.86 11.76 8.06
N MET A 99 0.23 10.58 7.88
CA MET A 99 -0.28 10.19 6.57
C MET A 99 -1.44 11.09 6.11
N ARG A 100 -2.36 11.45 7.00
CA ARG A 100 -3.43 12.41 6.69
C ARG A 100 -2.88 13.76 6.23
N TRP A 101 -1.86 14.27 6.92
CA TRP A 101 -1.19 15.51 6.52
C TRP A 101 -0.54 15.38 5.14
N PHE A 102 0.18 14.29 4.91
CA PHE A 102 0.82 14.00 3.61
C PHE A 102 -0.22 13.91 2.48
N CYS A 103 -1.31 13.17 2.67
CA CYS A 103 -2.39 13.04 1.67
C CYS A 103 -3.02 14.40 1.34
N ARG A 104 -3.28 15.25 2.33
CA ARG A 104 -3.80 16.59 2.10
C ARG A 104 -2.85 17.45 1.26
N LYS A 105 -1.55 17.38 1.58
CA LYS A 105 -0.53 18.14 0.84
C LYS A 105 -0.39 17.64 -0.59
N SER A 106 -0.31 16.33 -0.78
CA SER A 106 -0.14 15.70 -2.09
C SER A 106 -1.39 15.86 -2.97
N GLY A 107 -2.59 15.78 -2.38
CA GLY A 107 -3.85 15.91 -3.11
C GLY A 107 -4.03 17.26 -3.78
N LYS A 108 -3.44 18.33 -3.24
CA LYS A 108 -3.48 19.67 -3.84
C LYS A 108 -2.76 19.77 -5.20
N ASN A 109 -1.82 18.87 -5.46
CA ASN A 109 -1.01 18.86 -6.68
C ASN A 109 -1.47 17.76 -7.66
N LYS A 110 -2.53 17.03 -7.34
CA LYS A 110 -3.04 15.99 -8.22
C LYS A 110 -3.56 16.62 -9.54
N PHE A 111 -3.28 15.95 -10.63
CA PHE A 111 -3.55 16.43 -12.01
C PHE A 111 -2.80 17.71 -12.42
N SER A 112 -1.85 18.19 -11.63
CA SER A 112 -0.96 19.29 -12.05
C SER A 112 0.00 18.81 -13.15
N ALA A 113 0.58 19.75 -13.89
CA ALA A 113 1.61 19.45 -14.89
C ALA A 113 2.79 18.65 -14.31
N LYS A 114 3.15 18.93 -13.05
CA LYS A 114 4.20 18.19 -12.34
C LYS A 114 3.79 16.74 -12.04
N ASP A 115 2.54 16.52 -11.66
CA ASP A 115 2.01 15.17 -11.42
C ASP A 115 1.95 14.38 -12.72
N LEU A 116 1.45 14.98 -13.79
CA LEU A 116 1.41 14.40 -15.13
C LEU A 116 2.82 14.03 -15.64
N ALA A 117 3.79 14.94 -15.53
CA ALA A 117 5.17 14.65 -15.90
C ALA A 117 5.75 13.45 -15.15
N ALA A 118 5.45 13.33 -13.86
CA ALA A 118 5.87 12.20 -13.06
C ALA A 118 5.14 10.89 -13.43
N MET A 119 3.89 10.96 -13.89
CA MET A 119 3.16 9.79 -14.41
C MET A 119 3.72 9.33 -15.76
N ARG A 120 4.06 10.26 -16.66
CA ARG A 120 4.76 9.95 -17.94
C ARG A 120 6.11 9.26 -17.69
N GLN A 121 6.87 9.73 -16.72
CA GLN A 121 8.11 9.06 -16.29
C GLN A 121 7.85 7.62 -15.84
N THR A 122 6.80 7.39 -15.06
CA THR A 122 6.44 6.05 -14.57
C THR A 122 6.03 5.14 -15.72
N GLU A 123 5.27 5.64 -16.71
CA GLU A 123 4.91 4.90 -17.91
C GLU A 123 6.16 4.52 -18.73
N ALA A 124 7.09 5.45 -18.90
CA ALA A 124 8.33 5.21 -19.65
C ALA A 124 9.19 4.07 -19.06
N LEU A 125 9.15 3.86 -17.75
CA LEU A 125 9.86 2.75 -17.09
C LEU A 125 9.32 1.38 -17.50
N LYS A 126 8.07 1.26 -17.93
CA LYS A 126 7.44 0.01 -18.35
C LYS A 126 8.26 -0.75 -19.40
N ALA A 127 8.87 -0.03 -20.35
CA ALA A 127 9.64 -0.64 -21.44
C ALA A 127 10.90 -1.37 -20.96
N ALA A 128 11.54 -0.88 -19.90
CA ALA A 128 12.77 -1.43 -19.33
C ALA A 128 12.54 -2.32 -18.10
N ASP A 129 11.39 -2.18 -17.45
CA ASP A 129 11.11 -2.86 -16.19
C ASP A 129 10.81 -4.35 -16.40
N ARG A 130 11.57 -5.19 -15.72
CA ARG A 130 11.42 -6.67 -15.71
C ARG A 130 11.02 -7.20 -14.35
N ASN A 131 10.76 -6.32 -13.37
CA ASN A 131 10.37 -6.72 -12.03
C ASN A 131 8.88 -7.10 -11.99
N PRO A 132 8.52 -8.37 -11.69
CA PRO A 132 7.12 -8.81 -11.67
C PRO A 132 6.28 -8.15 -10.56
N TYR A 133 6.92 -7.50 -9.60
CA TYR A 133 6.26 -6.74 -8.52
C TYR A 133 6.16 -5.23 -8.81
N SER A 134 6.61 -4.78 -9.97
CA SER A 134 6.45 -3.40 -10.40
C SER A 134 5.00 -3.11 -10.82
N TRP A 135 4.73 -1.83 -10.91
CA TRP A 135 3.47 -1.32 -11.42
C TRP A 135 3.70 -0.73 -12.80
N ASN A 136 3.28 -1.46 -13.81
CA ASN A 136 3.32 -0.97 -15.18
C ASN A 136 1.93 -0.49 -15.59
N MET A 137 1.88 0.59 -16.35
CA MET A 137 0.63 1.21 -16.78
C MET A 137 0.75 1.81 -18.17
N ASP A 138 -0.41 2.00 -18.78
CA ASP A 138 -0.62 2.85 -19.94
C ASP A 138 -1.26 4.16 -19.48
N LEU A 139 -0.75 5.29 -19.94
CA LEU A 139 -1.24 6.62 -19.57
C LEU A 139 -2.06 7.22 -20.72
N TYR A 140 -3.28 7.61 -20.43
CA TYR A 140 -4.20 8.25 -21.38
C TYR A 140 -4.54 9.65 -20.88
N GLU A 141 -4.02 10.67 -21.56
CA GLU A 141 -4.30 12.07 -21.24
C GLU A 141 -5.62 12.49 -21.86
N TYR A 142 -6.42 13.25 -21.13
CA TYR A 142 -7.67 13.79 -21.68
C TYR A 142 -7.37 14.93 -22.64
N PRO A 143 -8.05 14.97 -23.82
CA PRO A 143 -7.80 15.99 -24.85
C PRO A 143 -8.04 17.43 -24.38
N ASP A 144 -8.93 17.61 -23.40
CA ASP A 144 -9.28 18.91 -22.81
C ASP A 144 -8.27 19.37 -21.72
N GLY A 145 -7.26 18.56 -21.43
CA GLY A 145 -6.27 18.87 -20.40
C GLY A 145 -6.78 18.77 -18.95
N SER A 146 -8.01 18.27 -18.74
CA SER A 146 -8.62 18.16 -17.40
C SER A 146 -7.96 17.11 -16.51
N GLY A 147 -7.20 16.16 -17.10
CA GLY A 147 -6.54 15.11 -16.35
C GLY A 147 -6.03 13.97 -17.20
N TYR A 148 -5.94 12.81 -16.60
CA TYR A 148 -5.47 11.59 -17.24
C TYR A 148 -6.10 10.34 -16.60
N GLU A 149 -6.10 9.24 -17.33
CA GLU A 149 -6.39 7.89 -16.86
C GLU A 149 -5.10 7.07 -16.89
N ALA A 150 -4.85 6.28 -15.86
CA ALA A 150 -3.78 5.30 -15.82
C ALA A 150 -4.37 3.89 -15.75
N ARG A 151 -4.09 3.07 -16.77
CA ARG A 151 -4.51 1.67 -16.83
C ARG A 151 -3.34 0.77 -16.48
N PHE A 152 -3.42 0.09 -15.36
CA PHE A 152 -2.33 -0.78 -14.91
C PHE A 152 -2.33 -2.08 -15.72
N THR A 153 -1.21 -2.34 -16.40
CA THR A 153 -0.96 -3.57 -17.16
C THR A 153 -0.20 -4.62 -16.33
N CYS A 154 0.47 -4.18 -15.27
CA CYS A 154 1.07 -5.03 -14.24
C CYS A 154 0.76 -4.44 -12.87
N CYS A 155 0.41 -5.29 -11.91
CA CYS A 155 0.09 -4.89 -10.55
C CYS A 155 0.93 -5.68 -9.54
N GLY A 156 1.94 -5.04 -8.98
CA GLY A 156 2.83 -5.64 -7.99
C GLY A 156 2.09 -6.16 -6.77
N ILE A 157 1.08 -5.42 -6.27
CA ILE A 157 0.26 -5.90 -5.15
C ILE A 157 -0.41 -7.24 -5.48
N CYS A 158 -0.97 -7.40 -6.67
CA CYS A 158 -1.58 -8.67 -7.08
C CYS A 158 -0.55 -9.80 -7.10
N ALA A 159 0.65 -9.54 -7.62
CA ALA A 159 1.75 -10.49 -7.64
C ALA A 159 2.18 -10.88 -6.21
N LEU A 160 2.35 -9.90 -5.32
CA LEU A 160 2.71 -10.13 -3.92
C LEU A 160 1.63 -10.91 -3.18
N MET A 161 0.37 -10.50 -3.29
CA MET A 161 -0.74 -11.18 -2.62
C MET A 161 -0.91 -12.62 -3.11
N LYS A 162 -0.69 -12.87 -4.41
CA LYS A 162 -0.66 -14.23 -4.97
C LYS A 162 0.47 -15.06 -4.36
N LYS A 163 1.69 -14.52 -4.28
CA LYS A 163 2.83 -15.17 -3.63
C LYS A 163 2.55 -15.53 -2.17
N LEU A 164 1.85 -14.67 -1.45
CA LEU A 164 1.51 -14.87 -0.04
C LEU A 164 0.29 -15.80 0.18
N GLY A 165 -0.37 -16.29 -0.88
CA GLY A 165 -1.60 -17.06 -0.77
C GLY A 165 -2.81 -16.25 -0.30
N LEU A 166 -2.79 -14.93 -0.52
CA LEU A 166 -3.78 -13.96 -0.06
C LEU A 166 -4.48 -13.23 -1.22
N TYR A 167 -4.45 -13.80 -2.43
CA TYR A 167 -4.95 -13.11 -3.64
C TYR A 167 -6.44 -12.76 -3.57
N ASP A 168 -7.25 -13.61 -2.97
CA ASP A 168 -8.69 -13.40 -2.72
C ASP A 168 -8.98 -12.19 -1.83
N LEU A 169 -8.02 -11.77 -1.00
CA LEU A 169 -8.11 -10.58 -0.16
C LEU A 169 -7.63 -9.28 -0.87
N THR A 170 -7.16 -9.38 -2.12
CA THR A 170 -6.72 -8.20 -2.90
C THR A 170 -7.80 -7.13 -3.03
N PRO A 171 -9.11 -7.44 -3.18
CA PRO A 171 -10.15 -6.43 -3.21
C PRO A 171 -10.17 -5.51 -1.98
N ALA A 172 -9.81 -6.00 -0.79
CA ALA A 172 -9.71 -5.19 0.43
C ALA A 172 -8.69 -4.06 0.29
N ILE A 173 -7.57 -4.29 -0.39
CA ILE A 173 -6.50 -3.30 -0.57
C ILE A 173 -6.99 -2.17 -1.50
N TRP A 174 -7.65 -2.50 -2.59
CA TRP A 174 -8.18 -1.53 -3.55
C TRP A 174 -9.31 -0.70 -2.95
N ALA A 175 -10.26 -1.34 -2.29
CA ALA A 175 -11.37 -0.66 -1.61
C ALA A 175 -10.86 0.28 -0.51
N SER A 176 -9.90 -0.17 0.30
CA SER A 176 -9.32 0.64 1.38
C SER A 176 -8.58 1.87 0.85
N ARG A 177 -7.89 1.77 -0.27
CA ARG A 177 -7.21 2.90 -0.93
C ARG A 177 -8.20 3.96 -1.41
N SER A 178 -9.29 3.53 -2.03
CA SER A 178 -10.37 4.43 -2.45
C SER A 178 -11.00 5.15 -1.26
N MET A 179 -11.24 4.43 -0.16
CA MET A 179 -11.73 5.03 1.10
C MET A 179 -10.74 6.01 1.71
N THR A 180 -9.44 5.66 1.70
CA THR A 180 -8.36 6.51 2.22
C THR A 180 -8.26 7.81 1.42
N ALA A 181 -8.30 7.74 0.09
CA ALA A 181 -8.29 8.91 -0.79
C ALA A 181 -9.50 9.82 -0.53
N ARG A 182 -10.70 9.25 -0.40
CA ARG A 182 -11.92 10.01 -0.07
C ARG A 182 -11.83 10.68 1.30
N ARG A 183 -11.32 9.98 2.32
CA ARG A 183 -11.13 10.56 3.66
C ARG A 183 -10.14 11.72 3.67
N CYS A 184 -9.14 11.70 2.78
CA CYS A 184 -8.17 12.80 2.66
C CYS A 184 -8.79 14.02 1.94
N SER A 185 -9.69 13.82 0.97
CA SER A 185 -10.30 14.90 0.18
C SER A 185 -11.52 15.54 0.84
N SER A 186 -12.28 14.79 1.65
CA SER A 186 -13.53 15.27 2.26
C SER A 186 -13.37 16.13 3.53
N ARG A 187 -12.14 16.41 3.96
CA ARG A 187 -11.82 17.22 5.14
C ARG A 187 -10.93 18.41 4.80
N SER A 188 -11.16 19.03 3.66
CA SER A 188 -10.59 20.34 3.30
C SER A 188 -11.41 21.47 3.85
#